data_ddbb1042404796a1502af54b3900dba3
#
_entry.id   ddbb1042404796a1502af54b3900dba3
#
_cell.length_a   1.000
_cell.length_b   1.000
_cell.length_c   1.000
_cell.angle_alpha   90.00
_cell.angle_beta   90.00
_cell.angle_gamma   90.00
#
_symmetry.space_group_name_H-M   'P 1'
#
loop_
_entity.id
_entity.type
_entity.pdbx_description
1 polymer ?
#
loop_
_entity_poly.entity_id
_entity_poly.type
_entity_poly.pdbx_seq_one_letter_code
_entity_poly.pdbx_strand_id
1 'polypeptide(L)'
;MLPYIFIYFSSFIISLFRYKRNKYIFCFLVILILGIFAGTRSSWVGPDYLMYQYLFATAVREPQKFFLENQNLELSVYLIPNIIHFFFYSVDDCVKASFLAFAFISVAIKINVLKQSEYFFLGLMVYLSNLYLIQEMVTIRAGVASALFLWSLKDLISRNNKLFFIKIGVAFLFHNSSILFVIIWFIFRYEIKIKLFLYGLIISIIIAFSELNILRILFLDRIFPKVKIYLDILENEGGEKINVFNFRIIFALFITAVFLFSLKKLKENIFFMTLFKIHVFSLILFFLLSPTAMVFSMRSFELISVIQMFLYPLILWAFNPKFRFVGFIILCVFCIFQFYYLIELSEIFNPYESWLLK
;
A
#
# COMPACT_ATOMS: atom_id res chain seq x y z
N MET A 1 -14.72 2.58 -17.31
CA MET A 1 -14.65 1.40 -16.40
C MET A 1 -14.18 0.09 -17.05
N LEU A 2 -14.58 -0.24 -18.30
CA LEU A 2 -14.15 -1.48 -18.99
C LEU A 2 -12.65 -1.80 -18.94
N PRO A 3 -11.71 -0.85 -19.17
CA PRO A 3 -10.27 -1.16 -19.11
C PRO A 3 -9.79 -1.67 -17.73
N TYR A 4 -10.35 -1.16 -16.63
CA TYR A 4 -10.01 -1.66 -15.29
C TYR A 4 -10.44 -3.12 -15.11
N ILE A 5 -11.66 -3.45 -15.56
CA ILE A 5 -12.20 -4.80 -15.53
C ILE A 5 -11.34 -5.74 -16.39
N PHE A 6 -10.97 -5.30 -17.59
CA PHE A 6 -10.12 -6.07 -18.49
C PHE A 6 -8.76 -6.38 -17.88
N ILE A 7 -8.08 -5.40 -17.27
CA ILE A 7 -6.79 -5.59 -16.59
C ILE A 7 -6.91 -6.54 -15.41
N TYR A 8 -7.97 -6.41 -14.60
CA TYR A 8 -8.22 -7.31 -13.48
C TYR A 8 -8.35 -8.76 -13.96
N PHE A 9 -9.24 -9.00 -14.92
CA PHE A 9 -9.50 -10.35 -15.41
C PHE A 9 -8.34 -10.93 -16.24
N SER A 10 -7.68 -10.15 -17.09
CA SER A 10 -6.54 -10.64 -17.87
C SER A 10 -5.36 -11.04 -16.98
N SER A 11 -5.02 -10.23 -15.97
CA SER A 11 -3.97 -10.56 -15.00
C SER A 11 -4.34 -11.79 -14.19
N PHE A 12 -5.62 -11.95 -13.86
CA PHE A 12 -6.15 -13.10 -13.15
C PHE A 12 -6.09 -14.37 -14.00
N ILE A 13 -6.53 -14.31 -15.26
CA ILE A 13 -6.47 -15.44 -16.20
C ILE A 13 -5.04 -15.87 -16.44
N ILE A 14 -4.12 -14.92 -16.70
CA ILE A 14 -2.69 -15.21 -16.89
C ILE A 14 -2.13 -15.92 -15.65
N SER A 15 -2.52 -15.53 -14.45
CA SER A 15 -2.03 -16.13 -13.22
C SER A 15 -2.50 -17.58 -13.00
N LEU A 16 -3.65 -17.99 -13.61
CA LEU A 16 -4.14 -19.38 -13.59
C LEU A 16 -3.21 -20.32 -14.38
N PHE A 17 -2.60 -19.86 -15.48
CA PHE A 17 -1.71 -20.63 -16.33
C PHE A 17 -0.30 -20.77 -15.74
N ARG A 18 -0.14 -20.58 -14.43
CA ARG A 18 1.15 -20.70 -13.74
C ARG A 18 1.61 -22.16 -13.65
N TYR A 19 2.14 -22.68 -14.74
CA TYR A 19 2.87 -23.94 -14.70
C TYR A 19 4.27 -23.74 -14.08
N LYS A 20 4.72 -24.70 -13.27
CA LYS A 20 6.03 -24.66 -12.59
C LYS A 20 7.18 -24.31 -13.55
N ARG A 21 7.13 -24.76 -14.78
CA ARG A 21 8.15 -24.56 -15.82
C ARG A 21 8.22 -23.11 -16.32
N ASN A 22 7.11 -22.40 -16.40
CA ASN A 22 7.01 -21.07 -17.06
C ASN A 22 6.64 -19.92 -16.11
N LYS A 23 6.75 -20.13 -14.78
CA LYS A 23 6.34 -19.10 -13.80
C LYS A 23 7.01 -17.73 -13.97
N TYR A 24 8.24 -17.70 -14.50
CA TYR A 24 8.98 -16.46 -14.72
C TYR A 24 8.37 -15.64 -15.86
N ILE A 25 8.01 -16.32 -16.96
CA ILE A 25 7.35 -15.68 -18.12
C ILE A 25 6.00 -15.09 -17.70
N PHE A 26 5.19 -15.85 -16.96
CA PHE A 26 3.89 -15.37 -16.48
C PHE A 26 4.04 -14.18 -15.53
N CYS A 27 4.97 -14.22 -14.58
CA CYS A 27 5.22 -13.07 -13.71
C CYS A 27 5.71 -11.86 -14.50
N PHE A 28 6.57 -12.05 -15.51
CA PHE A 28 7.02 -10.98 -16.38
C PHE A 28 5.86 -10.35 -17.15
N LEU A 29 4.98 -11.16 -17.75
CA LEU A 29 3.78 -10.64 -18.44
C LEU A 29 2.85 -9.86 -17.50
N VAL A 30 2.62 -10.35 -16.29
CA VAL A 30 1.81 -9.63 -15.28
C VAL A 30 2.47 -8.30 -14.92
N ILE A 31 3.80 -8.27 -14.69
CA ILE A 31 4.53 -7.04 -14.41
C ILE A 31 4.39 -6.06 -15.58
N LEU A 32 4.52 -6.54 -16.80
CA LEU A 32 4.46 -5.71 -18.01
C LEU A 32 3.08 -5.11 -18.19
N ILE A 33 2.03 -5.92 -18.08
CA ILE A 33 0.63 -5.47 -18.20
C ILE A 33 0.30 -4.44 -17.13
N LEU A 34 0.57 -4.76 -15.86
CA LEU A 34 0.24 -3.87 -14.75
C LEU A 34 1.10 -2.61 -14.73
N GLY A 35 2.40 -2.72 -15.03
CA GLY A 35 3.31 -1.58 -15.11
C GLY A 35 2.93 -0.60 -16.21
N ILE A 36 2.63 -1.10 -17.41
CA ILE A 36 2.15 -0.27 -18.53
C ILE A 36 0.82 0.39 -18.16
N PHE A 37 -0.17 -0.37 -17.69
CA PHE A 37 -1.48 0.18 -17.36
C PHE A 37 -1.38 1.30 -16.32
N ALA A 38 -0.67 1.11 -15.21
CA ALA A 38 -0.54 2.15 -14.20
C ALA A 38 0.30 3.34 -14.69
N GLY A 39 1.42 3.07 -15.39
CA GLY A 39 2.38 4.10 -15.79
C GLY A 39 1.94 4.96 -16.96
N THR A 40 1.05 4.45 -17.85
CA THR A 40 0.62 5.17 -19.06
C THR A 40 -0.72 5.88 -18.94
N ARG A 41 -1.31 5.90 -17.74
CA ARG A 41 -2.57 6.61 -17.49
C ARG A 41 -2.48 8.10 -17.82
N SER A 42 -3.57 8.69 -18.28
CA SER A 42 -3.66 10.13 -18.52
C SER A 42 -3.91 10.91 -17.20
N SER A 43 -3.74 12.23 -17.25
CA SER A 43 -3.94 13.13 -16.10
C SER A 43 -5.36 13.12 -15.52
N TRP A 44 -6.33 12.72 -16.32
CA TRP A 44 -7.74 12.63 -15.93
C TRP A 44 -8.07 11.43 -15.04
N VAL A 45 -7.26 10.38 -15.07
CA VAL A 45 -7.60 9.07 -14.48
C VAL A 45 -7.61 9.06 -12.95
N GLY A 46 -6.74 9.84 -12.30
CA GLY A 46 -6.64 9.84 -10.84
C GLY A 46 -6.26 11.19 -10.25
N PRO A 47 -6.56 11.44 -8.98
CA PRO A 47 -6.49 12.77 -8.37
C PRO A 47 -5.08 13.36 -8.28
N ASP A 48 -4.07 12.52 -8.00
CA ASP A 48 -2.71 13.00 -7.68
C ASP A 48 -1.83 13.19 -8.93
N TYR A 49 -2.32 12.88 -10.15
CA TYR A 49 -1.49 12.90 -11.37
C TYR A 49 -0.91 14.28 -11.66
N LEU A 50 -1.74 15.33 -11.66
CA LEU A 50 -1.32 16.70 -11.98
C LEU A 50 -0.28 17.23 -10.98
N MET A 51 -0.41 16.88 -9.71
CA MET A 51 0.57 17.21 -8.68
C MET A 51 1.94 16.57 -9.02
N TYR A 52 1.97 15.27 -9.32
CA TYR A 52 3.22 14.59 -9.69
C TYR A 52 3.78 15.11 -11.00
N GLN A 53 2.94 15.40 -12.00
CA GLN A 53 3.37 16.01 -13.27
C GLN A 53 4.10 17.32 -13.01
N TYR A 54 3.53 18.20 -12.19
CA TYR A 54 4.17 19.45 -11.79
C TYR A 54 5.51 19.22 -11.09
N LEU A 55 5.54 18.33 -10.10
CA LEU A 55 6.75 18.04 -9.32
C LEU A 55 7.88 17.47 -10.19
N PHE A 56 7.58 16.51 -11.06
CA PHE A 56 8.58 15.92 -11.96
C PHE A 56 9.08 16.94 -12.99
N ALA A 57 8.19 17.74 -13.56
CA ALA A 57 8.57 18.78 -14.50
C ALA A 57 9.45 19.87 -13.84
N THR A 58 9.09 20.32 -12.63
CA THR A 58 9.86 21.31 -11.88
C THR A 58 11.23 20.76 -11.45
N ALA A 59 11.30 19.49 -11.05
CA ALA A 59 12.55 18.84 -10.69
C ALA A 59 13.58 18.83 -11.84
N VAL A 60 13.10 18.73 -13.10
CA VAL A 60 13.97 18.74 -14.29
C VAL A 60 14.26 20.14 -14.77
N ARG A 61 13.22 21.00 -14.89
CA ARG A 61 13.36 22.35 -15.48
C ARG A 61 14.04 23.34 -14.55
N GLU A 62 13.70 23.30 -13.27
CA GLU A 62 14.06 24.31 -12.27
C GLU A 62 14.50 23.62 -10.95
N PRO A 63 15.66 22.91 -10.94
CA PRO A 63 16.10 22.16 -9.76
C PRO A 63 16.20 23.00 -8.49
N GLN A 64 16.66 24.25 -8.60
CA GLN A 64 16.78 25.16 -7.46
C GLN A 64 15.42 25.51 -6.87
N LYS A 65 14.44 25.86 -7.73
CA LYS A 65 13.07 26.13 -7.31
C LYS A 65 12.43 24.89 -6.68
N PHE A 66 12.67 23.70 -7.25
CA PHE A 66 12.19 22.46 -6.67
C PHE A 66 12.60 22.30 -5.21
N PHE A 67 13.87 22.50 -4.88
CA PHE A 67 14.36 22.38 -3.50
C PHE A 67 13.86 23.50 -2.58
N LEU A 68 13.68 24.71 -3.07
CA LEU A 68 13.15 25.84 -2.28
C LEU A 68 11.68 25.64 -1.90
N GLU A 69 10.86 25.21 -2.85
CA GLU A 69 9.41 25.02 -2.65
C GLU A 69 9.09 23.68 -1.95
N ASN A 70 9.94 22.67 -2.09
CA ASN A 70 9.64 21.30 -1.70
C ASN A 70 10.66 20.71 -0.70
N GLN A 71 11.12 21.51 0.28
CA GLN A 71 12.15 21.12 1.26
C GLN A 71 11.86 19.83 2.03
N ASN A 72 10.56 19.47 2.19
CA ASN A 72 10.11 18.28 2.91
C ASN A 72 9.67 17.14 2.00
N LEU A 73 9.95 17.22 0.69
CA LEU A 73 9.57 16.18 -0.24
C LEU A 73 10.63 15.07 -0.30
N GLU A 74 10.19 13.86 -0.62
CA GLU A 74 11.07 12.70 -0.70
C GLU A 74 12.00 12.79 -1.92
N LEU A 75 13.25 12.38 -1.72
CA LEU A 75 14.33 12.52 -2.71
C LEU A 75 14.06 11.79 -4.03
N SER A 76 13.28 10.71 -4.04
CA SER A 76 12.92 9.96 -5.25
C SER A 76 12.20 10.82 -6.28
N VAL A 77 11.41 11.82 -5.84
CA VAL A 77 10.65 12.72 -6.74
C VAL A 77 11.59 13.63 -7.54
N TYR A 78 12.78 13.89 -7.00
CA TYR A 78 13.84 14.61 -7.69
C TYR A 78 14.73 13.67 -8.51
N LEU A 79 15.21 12.57 -7.91
CA LEU A 79 16.21 11.69 -8.50
C LEU A 79 15.69 10.97 -9.75
N ILE A 80 14.48 10.41 -9.71
CA ILE A 80 13.99 9.59 -10.83
C ILE A 80 13.83 10.40 -12.11
N PRO A 81 13.12 11.56 -12.14
CA PRO A 81 13.00 12.33 -13.37
C PRO A 81 14.35 12.87 -13.85
N ASN A 82 15.28 13.24 -12.96
CA ASN A 82 16.61 13.69 -13.37
C ASN A 82 17.48 12.57 -13.95
N ILE A 83 17.42 11.35 -13.41
CA ILE A 83 18.10 10.19 -14.02
C ILE A 83 17.51 9.91 -15.42
N ILE A 84 16.21 10.00 -15.56
CA ILE A 84 15.51 9.79 -16.84
C ILE A 84 15.88 10.88 -17.84
N HIS A 85 16.08 12.10 -17.40
CA HIS A 85 16.46 13.22 -18.24
C HIS A 85 17.80 13.03 -19.00
N PHE A 86 18.68 12.18 -18.48
CA PHE A 86 19.89 11.81 -19.24
C PHE A 86 19.57 11.03 -20.54
N PHE A 87 18.39 10.42 -20.64
CA PHE A 87 17.97 9.62 -21.78
C PHE A 87 16.93 10.34 -22.67
N PHE A 88 16.19 11.31 -22.12
CA PHE A 88 15.11 12.03 -22.79
C PHE A 88 15.30 13.53 -22.66
N TYR A 89 15.38 14.25 -23.80
CA TYR A 89 15.51 15.70 -23.81
C TYR A 89 14.22 16.44 -23.48
N SER A 90 13.07 15.87 -23.88
CA SER A 90 11.76 16.47 -23.63
C SER A 90 11.36 16.28 -22.16
N VAL A 91 10.97 17.37 -21.49
CA VAL A 91 10.47 17.31 -20.12
C VAL A 91 9.17 16.51 -20.01
N ASP A 92 8.31 16.59 -21.02
CA ASP A 92 7.07 15.81 -21.06
C ASP A 92 7.36 14.30 -21.13
N ASP A 93 8.34 13.89 -21.94
CA ASP A 93 8.76 12.49 -21.99
C ASP A 93 9.42 12.04 -20.66
N CYS A 94 10.20 12.91 -20.02
CA CYS A 94 10.76 12.65 -18.70
C CYS A 94 9.66 12.41 -17.65
N VAL A 95 8.61 13.23 -17.67
CA VAL A 95 7.46 13.09 -16.78
C VAL A 95 6.74 11.75 -17.02
N LYS A 96 6.41 11.45 -18.27
CA LYS A 96 5.75 10.18 -18.66
C LYS A 96 6.59 8.96 -18.26
N ALA A 97 7.89 9.00 -18.57
CA ALA A 97 8.81 7.93 -18.19
C ALA A 97 9.00 7.79 -16.68
N SER A 98 8.87 8.88 -15.92
CA SER A 98 8.90 8.84 -14.44
C SER A 98 7.69 8.09 -13.88
N PHE A 99 6.48 8.33 -14.39
CA PHE A 99 5.30 7.54 -14.00
C PHE A 99 5.47 6.04 -14.30
N LEU A 100 6.01 5.72 -15.49
CA LEU A 100 6.34 4.34 -15.85
C LEU A 100 7.36 3.74 -14.88
N ALA A 101 8.43 4.45 -14.54
CA ALA A 101 9.47 3.98 -13.63
C ALA A 101 8.90 3.66 -12.25
N PHE A 102 8.12 4.56 -11.64
CA PHE A 102 7.47 4.31 -10.35
C PHE A 102 6.57 3.07 -10.39
N ALA A 103 5.73 2.96 -11.42
CA ALA A 103 4.82 1.83 -11.60
C ALA A 103 5.59 0.50 -11.76
N PHE A 104 6.59 0.46 -12.63
CA PHE A 104 7.38 -0.76 -12.86
C PHE A 104 8.19 -1.18 -11.63
N ILE A 105 8.84 -0.24 -10.93
CA ILE A 105 9.60 -0.55 -9.70
C ILE A 105 8.67 -1.18 -8.66
N SER A 106 7.54 -0.57 -8.40
CA SER A 106 6.58 -1.04 -7.39
C SER A 106 5.99 -2.39 -7.75
N VAL A 107 5.41 -2.53 -8.95
CA VAL A 107 4.78 -3.76 -9.43
C VAL A 107 5.78 -4.90 -9.51
N ALA A 108 6.98 -4.65 -10.06
CA ALA A 108 8.00 -5.68 -10.21
C ALA A 108 8.44 -6.25 -8.86
N ILE A 109 8.67 -5.41 -7.86
CA ILE A 109 9.04 -5.87 -6.52
C ILE A 109 7.89 -6.70 -5.93
N LYS A 110 6.65 -6.20 -5.92
CA LYS A 110 5.49 -6.89 -5.36
C LYS A 110 5.25 -8.25 -6.00
N ILE A 111 5.25 -8.32 -7.34
CA ILE A 111 5.03 -9.58 -8.07
C ILE A 111 6.19 -10.56 -7.86
N ASN A 112 7.44 -10.09 -7.84
CA ASN A 112 8.59 -10.96 -7.58
C ASN A 112 8.61 -11.52 -6.16
N VAL A 113 8.18 -10.75 -5.16
CA VAL A 113 8.02 -11.25 -3.79
C VAL A 113 6.84 -12.21 -3.71
N LEU A 114 5.69 -11.86 -4.29
CA LEU A 114 4.50 -12.70 -4.31
C LEU A 114 4.73 -14.03 -5.07
N LYS A 115 5.59 -14.03 -6.08
CA LYS A 115 6.00 -15.23 -6.84
C LYS A 115 6.51 -16.36 -5.95
N GLN A 116 7.03 -16.05 -4.78
CA GLN A 116 7.55 -17.04 -3.83
C GLN A 116 6.42 -17.70 -3.00
N SER A 117 5.21 -17.14 -3.01
CA SER A 117 4.06 -17.67 -2.27
C SER A 117 3.43 -18.86 -2.99
N GLU A 118 2.98 -19.86 -2.23
CA GLU A 118 2.13 -20.95 -2.72
C GLU A 118 0.75 -20.43 -3.16
N TYR A 119 0.29 -19.32 -2.56
CA TYR A 119 -0.99 -18.67 -2.83
C TYR A 119 -0.87 -17.47 -3.79
N PHE A 120 0.07 -17.56 -4.76
CA PHE A 120 0.30 -16.48 -5.72
C PHE A 120 -0.98 -15.91 -6.32
N PHE A 121 -1.84 -16.79 -6.82
CA PHE A 121 -3.10 -16.43 -7.46
C PHE A 121 -4.02 -15.63 -6.53
N LEU A 122 -4.25 -16.14 -5.31
CA LEU A 122 -5.09 -15.45 -4.33
C LEU A 122 -4.47 -14.13 -3.85
N GLY A 123 -3.15 -14.12 -3.67
CA GLY A 123 -2.42 -12.91 -3.32
C GLY A 123 -2.47 -11.85 -4.42
N LEU A 124 -2.39 -12.26 -5.70
CA LEU A 124 -2.56 -11.36 -6.85
C LEU A 124 -3.99 -10.81 -6.89
N MET A 125 -4.99 -11.64 -6.63
CA MET A 125 -6.40 -11.22 -6.57
C MET A 125 -6.61 -10.15 -5.48
N VAL A 126 -6.05 -10.34 -4.28
CA VAL A 126 -6.10 -9.35 -3.20
C VAL A 126 -5.38 -8.06 -3.59
N TYR A 127 -4.21 -8.17 -4.22
CA TYR A 127 -3.46 -7.01 -4.69
C TYR A 127 -4.25 -6.17 -5.68
N LEU A 128 -4.78 -6.80 -6.72
CA LEU A 128 -5.52 -6.12 -7.79
C LEU A 128 -6.80 -5.45 -7.29
N SER A 129 -7.52 -6.11 -6.36
CA SER A 129 -8.80 -5.60 -5.88
C SER A 129 -8.70 -4.51 -4.82
N ASN A 130 -7.63 -4.51 -4.01
CA ASN A 130 -7.57 -3.66 -2.82
C ASN A 130 -6.46 -2.60 -2.87
N LEU A 131 -5.32 -2.92 -3.46
CA LEU A 131 -4.11 -2.11 -3.32
C LEU A 131 -3.62 -1.50 -4.63
N TYR A 132 -3.72 -2.25 -5.74
CA TYR A 132 -3.07 -1.89 -7.00
C TYR A 132 -3.46 -0.51 -7.50
N LEU A 133 -4.75 -0.23 -7.65
CA LEU A 133 -5.21 1.05 -8.18
C LEU A 133 -4.77 2.22 -7.28
N ILE A 134 -4.89 2.08 -5.97
CA ILE A 134 -4.50 3.14 -5.03
C ILE A 134 -2.98 3.33 -5.02
N GLN A 135 -2.21 2.26 -4.86
CA GLN A 135 -0.76 2.36 -4.67
C GLN A 135 0.01 2.66 -5.95
N GLU A 136 -0.46 2.16 -7.12
CA GLU A 136 0.28 2.35 -8.37
C GLU A 136 -0.24 3.53 -9.21
N MET A 137 -1.46 4.03 -8.93
CA MET A 137 -2.06 5.09 -9.73
C MET A 137 -2.35 6.37 -8.95
N VAL A 138 -2.45 6.32 -7.61
CA VAL A 138 -2.67 7.49 -6.76
C VAL A 138 -1.43 7.74 -5.90
N THR A 139 -1.14 6.89 -4.93
CA THR A 139 -0.05 7.08 -3.96
C THR A 139 1.25 6.43 -4.42
N ILE A 140 1.73 6.75 -5.63
CA ILE A 140 2.84 6.04 -6.31
C ILE A 140 4.12 5.93 -5.49
N ARG A 141 4.47 6.96 -4.71
CA ARG A 141 5.64 6.94 -3.81
C ARG A 141 5.46 5.94 -2.68
N ALA A 142 4.30 5.96 -2.02
CA ALA A 142 3.95 4.99 -0.99
C ALA A 142 3.83 3.57 -1.57
N GLY A 143 3.42 3.44 -2.83
CA GLY A 143 3.42 2.20 -3.58
C GLY A 143 4.79 1.54 -3.64
N VAL A 144 5.83 2.30 -4.02
CA VAL A 144 7.22 1.79 -4.03
C VAL A 144 7.72 1.50 -2.62
N ALA A 145 7.46 2.38 -1.65
CA ALA A 145 7.88 2.18 -0.27
C ALA A 145 7.27 0.91 0.34
N SER A 146 5.97 0.66 0.11
CA SER A 146 5.27 -0.56 0.54
C SER A 146 5.83 -1.82 -0.13
N ALA A 147 6.21 -1.73 -1.42
CA ALA A 147 6.86 -2.83 -2.13
C ALA A 147 8.21 -3.21 -1.50
N LEU A 148 9.03 -2.21 -1.16
CA LEU A 148 10.31 -2.41 -0.47
C LEU A 148 10.12 -2.99 0.93
N PHE A 149 9.10 -2.55 1.66
CA PHE A 149 8.73 -3.15 2.93
C PHE A 149 8.33 -4.62 2.77
N LEU A 150 7.49 -4.93 1.79
CA LEU A 150 7.09 -6.31 1.49
C LEU A 150 8.32 -7.19 1.20
N TRP A 151 9.28 -6.66 0.44
CA TRP A 151 10.54 -7.34 0.17
C TRP A 151 11.41 -7.52 1.42
N SER A 152 11.34 -6.62 2.38
CA SER A 152 12.11 -6.67 3.63
C SER A 152 11.54 -7.65 4.67
N LEU A 153 10.29 -8.15 4.50
CA LEU A 153 9.66 -9.06 5.47
C LEU A 153 10.46 -10.35 5.71
N LYS A 154 11.10 -10.87 4.66
CA LYS A 154 11.97 -12.04 4.80
C LYS A 154 13.15 -11.75 5.73
N ASP A 155 13.75 -10.56 5.60
CA ASP A 155 14.88 -10.14 6.43
C ASP A 155 14.47 -9.88 7.86
N LEU A 156 13.27 -9.32 8.06
CA LEU A 156 12.66 -9.14 9.39
C LEU A 156 12.50 -10.48 10.10
N ILE A 157 11.93 -11.48 9.42
CA ILE A 157 11.68 -12.83 9.98
C ILE A 157 13.00 -13.57 10.24
N SER A 158 13.97 -13.48 9.32
CA SER A 158 15.28 -14.12 9.48
C SER A 158 16.24 -13.35 10.39
N ARG A 159 15.78 -12.22 10.97
CA ARG A 159 16.57 -11.32 11.84
C ARG A 159 17.83 -10.76 11.16
N ASN A 160 17.81 -10.64 9.82
CA ASN A 160 18.87 -9.98 9.07
C ASN A 160 18.68 -8.46 9.10
N ASN A 161 19.05 -7.84 10.22
CA ASN A 161 18.83 -6.41 10.45
C ASN A 161 19.50 -5.55 9.37
N LYS A 162 20.71 -5.92 8.92
CA LYS A 162 21.45 -5.13 7.93
C LYS A 162 20.66 -5.00 6.62
N LEU A 163 20.20 -6.11 6.05
CA LEU A 163 19.43 -6.08 4.80
C LEU A 163 18.05 -5.44 5.00
N PHE A 164 17.43 -5.65 6.16
CA PHE A 164 16.17 -4.97 6.49
C PHE A 164 16.34 -3.45 6.44
N PHE A 165 17.30 -2.89 7.20
CA PHE A 165 17.50 -1.44 7.28
C PHE A 165 17.98 -0.82 5.96
N ILE A 166 18.76 -1.53 5.13
CA ILE A 166 19.09 -1.06 3.78
C ILE A 166 17.81 -0.88 2.96
N LYS A 167 16.92 -1.88 2.94
CA LYS A 167 15.66 -1.80 2.17
C LYS A 167 14.73 -0.70 2.72
N ILE A 168 14.63 -0.55 4.04
CA ILE A 168 13.82 0.51 4.66
C ILE A 168 14.44 1.89 4.43
N GLY A 169 15.77 2.02 4.44
CA GLY A 169 16.45 3.25 4.07
C GLY A 169 16.15 3.67 2.62
N VAL A 170 16.15 2.71 1.69
CA VAL A 170 15.71 2.97 0.30
C VAL A 170 14.22 3.33 0.26
N ALA A 171 13.36 2.65 1.03
CA ALA A 171 11.93 2.98 1.11
C ALA A 171 11.70 4.41 1.61
N PHE A 172 12.52 4.89 2.54
CA PHE A 172 12.46 6.26 3.06
C PHE A 172 12.74 7.31 1.98
N LEU A 173 13.60 7.02 1.00
CA LEU A 173 13.83 7.91 -0.14
C LEU A 173 12.58 8.10 -1.01
N PHE A 174 11.66 7.12 -0.98
CA PHE A 174 10.40 7.18 -1.72
C PHE A 174 9.24 7.75 -0.89
N HIS A 175 9.22 7.47 0.43
CA HIS A 175 8.13 7.93 1.28
C HIS A 175 8.55 8.07 2.74
N ASN A 176 8.44 9.27 3.29
CA ASN A 176 8.87 9.59 4.65
C ASN A 176 8.16 8.74 5.73
N SER A 177 6.89 8.35 5.50
CA SER A 177 6.15 7.48 6.43
C SER A 177 6.72 6.06 6.53
N SER A 178 7.76 5.71 5.75
CA SER A 178 8.51 4.45 5.90
C SER A 178 9.19 4.32 7.27
N ILE A 179 9.28 5.39 8.04
CA ILE A 179 9.69 5.35 9.44
C ILE A 179 8.81 4.39 10.27
N LEU A 180 7.55 4.18 9.90
CA LEU A 180 6.65 3.21 10.52
C LEU A 180 7.18 1.77 10.44
N PHE A 181 7.96 1.45 9.42
CA PHE A 181 8.58 0.12 9.28
C PHE A 181 9.68 -0.11 10.32
N VAL A 182 10.35 0.96 10.78
CA VAL A 182 11.31 0.90 11.88
C VAL A 182 10.57 0.57 13.19
N ILE A 183 9.38 1.14 13.40
CA ILE A 183 8.54 0.79 14.56
C ILE A 183 8.14 -0.70 14.51
N ILE A 184 7.78 -1.20 13.32
CA ILE A 184 7.50 -2.64 13.14
C ILE A 184 8.73 -3.48 13.50
N TRP A 185 9.93 -3.08 13.09
CA TRP A 185 11.16 -3.78 13.47
C TRP A 185 11.35 -3.83 14.98
N PHE A 186 11.14 -2.75 15.72
CA PHE A 186 11.19 -2.73 17.19
C PHE A 186 10.19 -3.72 17.80
N ILE A 187 8.95 -3.73 17.31
CA ILE A 187 7.89 -4.64 17.75
C ILE A 187 8.35 -6.11 17.66
N PHE A 188 9.01 -6.46 16.54
CA PHE A 188 9.49 -7.82 16.33
C PHE A 188 10.80 -8.13 17.08
N ARG A 189 11.65 -7.14 17.25
CA ARG A 189 12.89 -7.26 18.02
C ARG A 189 12.61 -7.64 19.49
N TYR A 190 11.58 -7.04 20.08
CA TYR A 190 11.20 -7.28 21.47
C TYR A 190 10.13 -8.37 21.65
N GLU A 191 9.80 -9.10 20.58
CA GLU A 191 8.88 -10.26 20.59
C GLU A 191 7.53 -9.98 21.28
N ILE A 192 7.00 -8.77 21.10
CA ILE A 192 5.77 -8.33 21.74
C ILE A 192 4.65 -9.35 21.49
N LYS A 193 3.99 -9.79 22.58
CA LYS A 193 2.94 -10.80 22.54
C LYS A 193 1.70 -10.27 21.83
N ILE A 194 1.03 -11.12 21.06
CA ILE A 194 -0.21 -10.75 20.31
C ILE A 194 -1.29 -10.16 21.22
N LYS A 195 -1.39 -10.59 22.47
CA LYS A 195 -2.35 -10.04 23.45
C LYS A 195 -2.21 -8.52 23.63
N LEU A 196 -0.97 -8.00 23.63
CA LEU A 196 -0.73 -6.55 23.74
C LEU A 196 -1.22 -5.79 22.51
N PHE A 197 -1.10 -6.36 21.30
CA PHE A 197 -1.69 -5.79 20.11
C PHE A 197 -3.21 -5.73 20.17
N LEU A 198 -3.85 -6.76 20.71
CA LEU A 198 -5.31 -6.78 20.86
C LEU A 198 -5.79 -5.75 21.88
N TYR A 199 -5.08 -5.59 23.00
CA TYR A 199 -5.36 -4.49 23.93
C TYR A 199 -5.12 -3.12 23.27
N GLY A 200 -4.02 -2.97 22.53
CA GLY A 200 -3.76 -1.76 21.74
C GLY A 200 -4.86 -1.45 20.72
N LEU A 201 -5.41 -2.48 20.05
CA LEU A 201 -6.52 -2.33 19.12
C LEU A 201 -7.79 -1.83 19.84
N ILE A 202 -8.14 -2.43 20.99
CA ILE A 202 -9.31 -2.00 21.77
C ILE A 202 -9.14 -0.54 22.22
N ILE A 203 -7.97 -0.20 22.76
CA ILE A 203 -7.67 1.17 23.20
C ILE A 203 -7.74 2.15 22.03
N SER A 204 -7.16 1.80 20.87
CA SER A 204 -7.20 2.69 19.69
C SER A 204 -8.61 2.89 19.15
N ILE A 205 -9.48 1.89 19.22
CA ILE A 205 -10.91 2.03 18.89
C ILE A 205 -11.59 3.00 19.85
N ILE A 206 -11.33 2.89 21.18
CA ILE A 206 -11.88 3.81 22.17
C ILE A 206 -11.42 5.26 21.88
N ILE A 207 -10.13 5.45 21.54
CA ILE A 207 -9.58 6.75 21.16
C ILE A 207 -10.28 7.30 19.92
N ALA A 208 -10.52 6.46 18.91
CA ALA A 208 -11.21 6.85 17.68
C ALA A 208 -12.61 7.43 17.98
N PHE A 209 -13.35 6.83 18.92
CA PHE A 209 -14.69 7.31 19.32
C PHE A 209 -14.66 8.48 20.30
N SER A 210 -13.59 8.65 21.07
CA SER A 210 -13.43 9.80 21.97
C SER A 210 -13.01 11.08 21.28
N GLU A 211 -12.75 11.03 19.97
CA GLU A 211 -12.23 12.14 19.14
C GLU A 211 -10.92 12.77 19.68
N LEU A 212 -10.17 12.06 20.51
CA LEU A 212 -8.89 12.52 21.08
C LEU A 212 -7.82 12.60 20.00
N ASN A 213 -7.35 13.80 19.70
CA ASN A 213 -6.29 13.99 18.71
C ASN A 213 -4.92 13.69 19.32
N ILE A 214 -4.43 12.45 19.10
CA ILE A 214 -3.18 11.96 19.68
C ILE A 214 -1.96 12.75 19.18
N LEU A 215 -1.99 13.29 17.94
CA LEU A 215 -0.86 14.05 17.39
C LEU A 215 -0.67 15.38 18.16
N ARG A 216 -1.75 16.00 18.63
CA ARG A 216 -1.73 17.18 19.49
C ARG A 216 -1.30 16.84 20.91
N ILE A 217 -1.86 15.77 21.48
CA ILE A 217 -1.50 15.31 22.84
C ILE A 217 0.01 15.05 22.94
N LEU A 218 0.62 14.51 21.88
CA LEU A 218 2.06 14.24 21.81
C LEU A 218 2.88 15.44 21.30
N PHE A 219 2.27 16.59 21.08
CA PHE A 219 2.90 17.81 20.55
C PHE A 219 3.62 17.61 19.20
N LEU A 220 3.18 16.65 18.38
CA LEU A 220 3.80 16.36 17.10
C LEU A 220 3.55 17.45 16.05
N ASP A 221 2.49 18.22 16.20
CA ASP A 221 2.22 19.44 15.43
C ASP A 221 3.30 20.53 15.62
N ARG A 222 3.95 20.57 16.80
CA ARG A 222 5.06 21.51 17.06
C ARG A 222 6.39 21.05 16.47
N ILE A 223 6.57 19.74 16.30
CA ILE A 223 7.83 19.14 15.82
C ILE A 223 7.81 19.01 14.29
N PHE A 224 6.65 18.65 13.71
CA PHE A 224 6.51 18.37 12.30
C PHE A 224 5.60 19.38 11.59
N PRO A 225 6.14 20.32 10.77
CA PRO A 225 5.34 21.35 10.09
C PRO A 225 4.20 20.79 9.25
N LYS A 226 4.39 19.65 8.57
CA LYS A 226 3.33 18.99 7.81
C LYS A 226 2.16 18.57 8.69
N VAL A 227 2.40 18.07 9.90
CA VAL A 227 1.34 17.68 10.83
C VAL A 227 0.51 18.90 11.19
N LYS A 228 1.17 20.02 11.50
CA LYS A 228 0.50 21.29 11.82
C LYS A 228 -0.42 21.74 10.66
N ILE A 229 0.11 21.80 9.43
CA ILE A 229 -0.66 22.22 8.26
C ILE A 229 -1.95 21.39 8.09
N TYR A 230 -1.86 20.05 8.18
CA TYR A 230 -3.03 19.19 8.03
C TYR A 230 -4.04 19.33 9.17
N LEU A 231 -3.57 19.59 10.40
CA LEU A 231 -4.47 19.83 11.53
C LEU A 231 -5.15 21.19 11.43
N ASP A 232 -4.43 22.22 10.97
CA ASP A 232 -4.97 23.54 10.74
C ASP A 232 -6.05 23.55 9.62
N ILE A 233 -5.82 22.78 8.52
CA ILE A 233 -6.83 22.58 7.46
C ILE A 233 -8.07 21.89 8.02
N LEU A 234 -7.89 20.85 8.84
CA LEU A 234 -9.02 20.11 9.45
C LEU A 234 -9.92 21.03 10.30
N GLU A 235 -9.31 21.96 11.02
CA GLU A 235 -10.03 22.85 11.95
C GLU A 235 -10.65 24.08 11.29
N ASN A 236 -9.91 24.69 10.36
CA ASN A 236 -10.30 25.96 9.76
C ASN A 236 -11.17 25.80 8.51
N GLU A 237 -10.95 24.74 7.74
CA GLU A 237 -11.60 24.50 6.45
C GLU A 237 -12.66 23.40 6.49
N GLY A 238 -12.95 22.84 7.69
CA GLY A 238 -13.93 21.76 7.83
C GLY A 238 -13.52 20.49 7.12
N GLY A 239 -12.23 20.11 7.19
CA GLY A 239 -11.69 18.92 6.54
C GLY A 239 -12.51 17.67 6.87
N GLU A 240 -12.68 16.79 5.88
CA GLU A 240 -13.50 15.58 6.02
C GLU A 240 -12.96 14.66 7.12
N LYS A 241 -13.82 14.37 8.09
CA LYS A 241 -13.57 13.31 9.08
C LYS A 241 -13.67 11.96 8.38
N ILE A 242 -12.72 11.08 8.70
CA ILE A 242 -12.73 9.74 8.12
C ILE A 242 -13.93 8.92 8.63
N ASN A 243 -14.59 8.21 7.71
CA ASN A 243 -15.51 7.16 8.10
C ASN A 243 -14.73 5.95 8.63
N VAL A 244 -14.69 5.79 9.96
CA VAL A 244 -13.98 4.68 10.64
C VAL A 244 -14.58 3.32 10.32
N PHE A 245 -15.82 3.25 9.84
CA PHE A 245 -16.51 2.03 9.41
C PHE A 245 -16.54 1.87 7.89
N ASN A 246 -15.53 2.36 7.17
CA ASN A 246 -15.45 2.06 5.76
C ASN A 246 -15.26 0.55 5.51
N PHE A 247 -15.70 0.09 4.34
CA PHE A 247 -15.72 -1.35 4.00
C PHE A 247 -14.36 -2.05 4.18
N ARG A 248 -13.25 -1.37 3.83
CA ARG A 248 -11.88 -1.93 3.96
C ARG A 248 -11.54 -2.24 5.41
N ILE A 249 -11.89 -1.35 6.32
CA ILE A 249 -11.62 -1.50 7.76
C ILE A 249 -12.55 -2.54 8.39
N ILE A 250 -13.84 -2.52 8.05
CA ILE A 250 -14.78 -3.55 8.52
C ILE A 250 -14.30 -4.95 8.10
N PHE A 251 -13.89 -5.11 6.84
CA PHE A 251 -13.37 -6.40 6.38
C PHE A 251 -12.05 -6.77 7.06
N ALA A 252 -11.15 -5.83 7.28
CA ALA A 252 -9.90 -6.07 8.01
C ALA A 252 -10.15 -6.51 9.47
N LEU A 253 -11.14 -5.92 10.15
CA LEU A 253 -11.58 -6.37 11.47
C LEU A 253 -12.22 -7.77 11.42
N PHE A 254 -13.04 -8.05 10.40
CA PHE A 254 -13.63 -9.38 10.19
C PHE A 254 -12.54 -10.44 10.01
N ILE A 255 -11.54 -10.19 9.17
CA ILE A 255 -10.37 -11.08 9.00
C ILE A 255 -9.62 -11.27 10.31
N THR A 256 -9.43 -10.19 11.07
CA THR A 256 -8.81 -10.27 12.41
C THR A 256 -9.60 -11.21 13.32
N ALA A 257 -10.93 -11.10 13.37
CA ALA A 257 -11.78 -11.97 14.16
C ALA A 257 -11.67 -13.43 13.72
N VAL A 258 -11.73 -13.73 12.42
CA VAL A 258 -11.58 -15.10 11.88
C VAL A 258 -10.24 -15.71 12.28
N PHE A 259 -9.14 -14.95 12.19
CA PHE A 259 -7.82 -15.43 12.60
C PHE A 259 -7.70 -15.61 14.13
N LEU A 260 -8.37 -14.79 14.94
CA LEU A 260 -8.41 -14.96 16.38
C LEU A 260 -9.10 -16.28 16.79
N PHE A 261 -10.24 -16.61 16.18
CA PHE A 261 -10.90 -17.90 16.41
C PHE A 261 -10.02 -19.09 16.02
N SER A 262 -9.18 -18.93 15.01
CA SER A 262 -8.29 -19.96 14.50
C SER A 262 -6.86 -19.88 15.04
N LEU A 263 -6.60 -18.98 15.99
CA LEU A 263 -5.24 -18.64 16.44
C LEU A 263 -4.52 -19.86 17.06
N LYS A 264 -5.23 -20.73 17.81
CA LYS A 264 -4.64 -21.94 18.38
C LYS A 264 -4.00 -22.84 17.33
N LYS A 265 -4.57 -22.89 16.14
CA LYS A 265 -4.11 -23.71 15.00
C LYS A 265 -2.95 -23.07 14.24
N LEU A 266 -2.95 -21.74 14.16
CA LEU A 266 -2.04 -20.97 13.28
C LEU A 266 -0.83 -20.36 14.02
N LYS A 267 -0.87 -20.28 15.36
CA LYS A 267 0.14 -19.56 16.17
C LYS A 267 1.57 -20.09 16.04
N GLU A 268 1.77 -21.35 15.66
CA GLU A 268 3.10 -21.94 15.50
C GLU A 268 3.77 -21.55 14.19
N ASN A 269 3.01 -21.04 13.21
CA ASN A 269 3.55 -20.54 11.97
C ASN A 269 4.09 -19.12 12.17
N ILE A 270 5.41 -18.98 12.21
CA ILE A 270 6.11 -17.71 12.42
C ILE A 270 5.73 -16.68 11.33
N PHE A 271 5.63 -17.11 10.07
CA PHE A 271 5.26 -16.22 8.96
C PHE A 271 3.84 -15.66 9.14
N PHE A 272 2.87 -16.54 9.45
CA PHE A 272 1.50 -16.11 9.76
C PHE A 272 1.47 -15.12 10.94
N MET A 273 2.13 -15.46 12.06
CA MET A 273 2.13 -14.61 13.25
C MET A 273 2.77 -13.25 13.00
N THR A 274 3.81 -13.20 12.16
CA THR A 274 4.43 -11.95 11.73
C THR A 274 3.43 -11.10 10.97
N LEU A 275 2.83 -11.63 9.91
CA LEU A 275 1.84 -10.91 9.12
C LEU A 275 0.63 -10.48 9.95
N PHE A 276 0.14 -11.34 10.83
CA PHE A 276 -1.02 -11.06 11.66
C PHE A 276 -0.76 -9.93 12.67
N LYS A 277 0.41 -9.91 13.32
CA LYS A 277 0.79 -8.79 14.19
C LYS A 277 0.91 -7.47 13.43
N ILE A 278 1.52 -7.48 12.23
CA ILE A 278 1.63 -6.29 11.38
C ILE A 278 0.24 -5.81 10.95
N HIS A 279 -0.65 -6.73 10.62
CA HIS A 279 -2.02 -6.40 10.26
C HIS A 279 -2.78 -5.74 11.42
N VAL A 280 -2.73 -6.32 12.62
CA VAL A 280 -3.37 -5.69 13.80
C VAL A 280 -2.72 -4.33 14.11
N PHE A 281 -1.40 -4.20 13.95
CA PHE A 281 -0.72 -2.91 14.11
C PHE A 281 -1.20 -1.86 13.10
N SER A 282 -1.44 -2.23 11.84
CA SER A 282 -2.00 -1.30 10.85
C SER A 282 -3.40 -0.81 11.23
N LEU A 283 -4.23 -1.68 11.82
CA LEU A 283 -5.54 -1.29 12.37
C LEU A 283 -5.42 -0.38 13.60
N ILE A 284 -4.45 -0.66 14.50
CA ILE A 284 -4.17 0.22 15.65
C ILE A 284 -3.82 1.62 15.15
N LEU A 285 -2.93 1.74 14.18
CA LEU A 285 -2.54 3.04 13.61
C LEU A 285 -3.74 3.75 12.97
N PHE A 286 -4.55 3.00 12.22
CA PHE A 286 -5.75 3.57 11.59
C PHE A 286 -6.69 4.20 12.63
N PHE A 287 -7.09 3.44 13.68
CA PHE A 287 -8.00 3.94 14.71
C PHE A 287 -7.36 5.01 15.57
N LEU A 288 -6.08 4.88 15.91
CA LEU A 288 -5.36 5.87 16.71
C LEU A 288 -5.27 7.25 16.02
N LEU A 289 -5.12 7.23 14.68
CA LEU A 289 -4.98 8.43 13.88
C LEU A 289 -6.32 8.91 13.27
N SER A 290 -7.41 8.17 13.41
CA SER A 290 -8.70 8.54 12.82
C SER A 290 -9.30 9.87 13.36
N PRO A 291 -9.05 10.31 14.62
CA PRO A 291 -9.47 11.64 15.07
C PRO A 291 -8.62 12.79 14.50
N THR A 292 -7.59 12.46 13.72
CA THR A 292 -6.73 13.43 13.03
C THR A 292 -7.17 13.59 11.57
N ALA A 293 -6.34 14.21 10.72
CA ALA A 293 -6.68 14.30 9.30
C ALA A 293 -6.73 12.90 8.63
N MET A 294 -7.72 12.68 7.76
CA MET A 294 -7.94 11.44 7.01
C MET A 294 -6.66 10.91 6.34
N VAL A 295 -5.80 11.82 5.87
CA VAL A 295 -4.53 11.50 5.22
C VAL A 295 -3.61 10.66 6.11
N PHE A 296 -3.55 10.93 7.43
CA PHE A 296 -2.67 10.20 8.34
C PHE A 296 -3.18 8.79 8.62
N SER A 297 -4.48 8.65 8.88
CA SER A 297 -5.07 7.35 9.21
C SER A 297 -5.11 6.41 8.00
N MET A 298 -5.62 6.87 6.85
CA MET A 298 -5.71 6.04 5.65
C MET A 298 -4.34 5.71 5.07
N ARG A 299 -3.45 6.69 4.91
CA ARG A 299 -2.14 6.44 4.29
C ARG A 299 -1.23 5.56 5.13
N SER A 300 -1.25 5.66 6.47
CA SER A 300 -0.50 4.74 7.32
C SER A 300 -1.04 3.32 7.24
N PHE A 301 -2.38 3.15 7.22
CA PHE A 301 -3.00 1.85 7.01
C PHE A 301 -2.66 1.28 5.62
N GLU A 302 -2.82 2.04 4.54
CA GLU A 302 -2.54 1.61 3.17
C GLU A 302 -1.08 1.23 2.95
N LEU A 303 -0.15 1.97 3.52
CA LEU A 303 1.28 1.72 3.43
C LEU A 303 1.66 0.33 3.98
N ILE A 304 1.07 -0.05 5.13
CA ILE A 304 1.35 -1.31 5.81
C ILE A 304 0.50 -2.45 5.25
N SER A 305 -0.68 -2.15 4.71
CA SER A 305 -1.66 -3.14 4.23
C SER A 305 -1.16 -3.98 3.05
N VAL A 306 -0.02 -3.66 2.44
CA VAL A 306 0.59 -4.48 1.40
C VAL A 306 0.79 -5.94 1.82
N ILE A 307 0.93 -6.22 3.12
CA ILE A 307 1.06 -7.58 3.67
C ILE A 307 -0.21 -8.41 3.50
N GLN A 308 -1.35 -7.77 3.24
CA GLN A 308 -2.63 -8.45 3.02
C GLN A 308 -2.58 -9.38 1.81
N MET A 309 -1.72 -9.10 0.82
CA MET A 309 -1.45 -10.01 -0.32
C MET A 309 -1.02 -11.41 0.13
N PHE A 310 -0.38 -11.53 1.29
CA PHE A 310 0.07 -12.78 1.87
C PHE A 310 -0.85 -13.27 3.01
N LEU A 311 -1.34 -12.35 3.83
CA LEU A 311 -2.14 -12.70 4.99
C LEU A 311 -3.53 -13.19 4.63
N TYR A 312 -4.24 -12.49 3.75
CA TYR A 312 -5.64 -12.83 3.44
C TYR A 312 -5.81 -14.21 2.79
N PRO A 313 -4.94 -14.67 1.86
CA PRO A 313 -4.99 -16.04 1.39
C PRO A 313 -4.89 -17.12 2.48
N LEU A 314 -4.25 -16.82 3.61
CA LEU A 314 -4.14 -17.76 4.73
C LEU A 314 -5.46 -18.00 5.46
N ILE A 315 -6.52 -17.26 5.13
CA ILE A 315 -7.88 -17.52 5.63
C ILE A 315 -8.34 -18.96 5.31
N LEU A 316 -7.83 -19.55 4.24
CA LEU A 316 -8.10 -20.94 3.90
C LEU A 316 -7.69 -21.89 5.02
N TRP A 317 -6.63 -21.56 5.75
CA TRP A 317 -6.11 -22.37 6.87
C TRP A 317 -6.88 -22.15 8.18
N ALA A 318 -7.66 -21.08 8.28
CA ALA A 318 -8.53 -20.85 9.43
C ALA A 318 -9.61 -21.94 9.53
N PHE A 319 -10.07 -22.44 8.39
CA PHE A 319 -11.10 -23.46 8.31
C PHE A 319 -10.52 -24.89 8.31
N ASN A 320 -11.35 -25.87 8.69
CA ASN A 320 -10.98 -27.28 8.55
C ASN A 320 -10.79 -27.64 7.08
N PRO A 321 -9.97 -28.66 6.75
CA PRO A 321 -9.68 -29.02 5.36
C PRO A 321 -10.93 -29.19 4.48
N LYS A 322 -12.01 -29.78 5.03
CA LYS A 322 -13.29 -29.98 4.33
C LYS A 322 -14.02 -28.66 4.02
N PHE A 323 -13.75 -27.60 4.77
CA PHE A 323 -14.44 -26.30 4.65
C PHE A 323 -13.53 -25.18 4.15
N ARG A 324 -12.35 -25.48 3.58
CA ARG A 324 -11.45 -24.48 3.00
C ARG A 324 -12.08 -23.67 1.88
N PHE A 325 -13.04 -24.25 1.16
CA PHE A 325 -13.81 -23.55 0.15
C PHE A 325 -14.58 -22.35 0.70
N VAL A 326 -15.00 -22.38 1.97
CA VAL A 326 -15.66 -21.23 2.62
C VAL A 326 -14.70 -20.04 2.70
N GLY A 327 -13.44 -20.27 3.14
CA GLY A 327 -12.41 -19.23 3.14
C GLY A 327 -12.13 -18.69 1.73
N PHE A 328 -12.13 -19.55 0.72
CA PHE A 328 -11.98 -19.13 -0.66
C PHE A 328 -13.16 -18.25 -1.13
N ILE A 329 -14.41 -18.65 -0.85
CA ILE A 329 -15.59 -17.84 -1.18
C ILE A 329 -15.55 -16.49 -0.49
N ILE A 330 -15.25 -16.43 0.80
CA ILE A 330 -15.13 -15.17 1.55
C ILE A 330 -14.12 -14.25 0.88
N LEU A 331 -12.96 -14.78 0.48
CA LEU A 331 -11.92 -14.00 -0.17
C LEU A 331 -12.36 -13.49 -1.55
N CYS A 332 -13.01 -14.34 -2.35
CA CYS A 332 -13.53 -13.95 -3.67
C CYS A 332 -14.59 -12.86 -3.56
N VAL A 333 -15.55 -13.02 -2.66
CA VAL A 333 -16.60 -12.01 -2.42
C VAL A 333 -16.00 -10.68 -1.99
N PHE A 334 -15.04 -10.71 -1.07
CA PHE A 334 -14.32 -9.48 -0.68
C PHE A 334 -13.64 -8.83 -1.87
N CYS A 335 -12.86 -9.58 -2.64
CA CYS A 335 -12.09 -9.02 -3.75
C CYS A 335 -12.98 -8.43 -4.84
N ILE A 336 -14.07 -9.09 -5.18
CA ILE A 336 -15.04 -8.58 -6.17
C ILE A 336 -15.70 -7.30 -5.65
N PHE A 337 -16.18 -7.32 -4.40
CA PHE A 337 -16.87 -6.17 -3.83
C PHE A 337 -15.91 -4.98 -3.64
N GLN A 338 -14.69 -5.21 -3.17
CA GLN A 338 -13.68 -4.17 -2.98
C GLN A 338 -13.26 -3.54 -4.31
N PHE A 339 -13.11 -4.36 -5.35
CA PHE A 339 -12.80 -3.86 -6.69
C PHE A 339 -13.93 -3.01 -7.25
N TYR A 340 -15.18 -3.49 -7.13
CA TYR A 340 -16.37 -2.74 -7.51
C TYR A 340 -16.48 -1.42 -6.74
N TYR A 341 -16.26 -1.45 -5.42
CA TYR A 341 -16.27 -0.25 -4.58
C TYR A 341 -15.27 0.80 -5.08
N LEU A 342 -14.04 0.38 -5.41
CA LEU A 342 -12.99 1.32 -5.87
C LEU A 342 -13.31 1.94 -7.23
N ILE A 343 -13.94 1.20 -8.13
CA ILE A 343 -14.17 1.68 -9.51
C ILE A 343 -15.46 2.48 -9.63
N GLU A 344 -16.54 2.06 -8.94
CA GLU A 344 -17.88 2.60 -9.17
C GLU A 344 -18.38 3.48 -8.02
N LEU A 345 -17.98 3.18 -6.77
CA LEU A 345 -18.58 3.84 -5.60
C LEU A 345 -17.67 4.87 -4.93
N SER A 346 -16.34 4.75 -5.07
CA SER A 346 -15.41 5.64 -4.36
C SER A 346 -15.18 6.98 -5.05
N GLU A 347 -15.61 7.11 -6.30
CA GLU A 347 -15.40 8.30 -7.16
C GLU A 347 -13.93 8.78 -7.27
N ILE A 348 -12.97 7.92 -6.85
CA ILE A 348 -11.54 8.24 -6.89
C ILE A 348 -11.01 8.17 -8.32
N PHE A 349 -11.55 7.25 -9.12
CA PHE A 349 -11.06 6.99 -10.48
C PHE A 349 -12.08 7.39 -11.54
N ASN A 350 -11.63 8.21 -12.47
CA ASN A 350 -12.34 8.49 -13.69
C ASN A 350 -12.19 7.34 -14.72
N PRO A 351 -12.99 7.31 -15.79
CA PRO A 351 -12.80 6.35 -16.88
C PRO A 351 -11.36 6.34 -17.36
N TYR A 352 -10.79 5.13 -17.49
CA TYR A 352 -9.39 4.97 -17.83
C TYR A 352 -9.10 5.46 -19.25
N GLU A 353 -8.08 6.30 -19.36
CA GLU A 353 -7.45 6.74 -20.61
C GLU A 353 -5.94 6.56 -20.50
N SER A 354 -5.32 6.20 -21.64
CA SER A 354 -3.87 6.09 -21.76
C SER A 354 -3.33 7.09 -22.77
N TRP A 355 -2.24 7.77 -22.40
CA TRP A 355 -1.54 8.65 -23.35
C TRP A 355 -0.81 7.88 -24.47
N LEU A 356 -0.66 6.54 -24.34
CA LEU A 356 -0.17 5.70 -25.46
C LEU A 356 -1.19 5.49 -26.57
N LEU A 357 -2.48 5.68 -26.28
CA LEU A 357 -3.57 5.44 -27.24
C LEU A 357 -4.12 6.74 -27.83
N LYS A 358 -3.55 7.87 -27.46
CA LYS A 358 -3.77 9.18 -28.04
C LYS A 358 -2.67 9.51 -29.03
#